data_1ad42e04725ac34cde3c2404b54ad16f
#
_entry.id   1ad42e04725ac34cde3c2404b54ad16f
#
_cell.length_a   1.000
_cell.length_b   1.000
_cell.length_c   1.000
_cell.angle_alpha   90.00
_cell.angle_beta   90.00
_cell.angle_gamma   90.00
#
_symmetry.space_group_name_H-M   'P 1'
#
loop_
_entity.id
_entity.type
_entity.pdbx_description
1 polymer ?
#
loop_
_entity_poly.entity_id
_entity_poly.type
_entity_poly.pdbx_seq_one_letter_code
_entity_poly.pdbx_strand_id
1 'polypeptide(L)'
;MSTLKDFSTYTAIGTFLIYLFGYLALRFHLTALGIVTELGVFDDRYLFAGAKFLVFLAAELPVLAIVGLPLALLAGFVWRRLPRLHKPAAALFRSPAILLWTSVILAVAVIELWMSACLPLENLPLSGPFGPGWLFELLRNREPMSRTLFFIGLLICAAAVCIPVLAASRLPLSSRPVKALFGAAVILAGITALLVPVNFGVVVMPYSMGRVAALGKTPVPAGQRAWLLWEGKDWMTYFVEAGGRRQIVSVPTKEIDKIEVSGSDSLFDVLYPTVSGGQ
;
A
#
# COMPACT_ATOMS: atom_id res chain seq x y z
N MET A 1 15.26 38.27 1.08
CA MET A 1 14.45 37.79 2.23
C MET A 1 13.25 36.92 1.81
N SER A 2 12.74 36.99 0.58
CA SER A 2 11.66 36.12 0.06
C SER A 2 12.08 34.63 -0.05
N THR A 3 13.25 34.37 -0.62
CA THR A 3 13.74 33.01 -0.89
C THR A 3 13.91 32.12 0.36
N LEU A 4 14.31 32.70 1.49
CA LEU A 4 14.43 31.96 2.77
C LEU A 4 13.05 31.58 3.36
N LYS A 5 12.07 32.47 3.25
CA LYS A 5 10.69 32.18 3.68
C LYS A 5 10.07 31.10 2.80
N ASP A 6 10.30 31.16 1.49
CA ASP A 6 9.80 30.18 0.55
C ASP A 6 10.43 28.81 0.82
N PHE A 7 11.74 28.73 1.06
CA PHE A 7 12.44 27.49 1.42
C PHE A 7 11.90 26.85 2.70
N SER A 8 11.71 27.64 3.76
CA SER A 8 11.15 27.15 5.02
C SER A 8 9.72 26.58 4.85
N THR A 9 8.92 27.24 4.02
CA THR A 9 7.55 26.78 3.71
C THR A 9 7.57 25.46 2.94
N TYR A 10 8.41 25.32 1.92
CA TYR A 10 8.53 24.06 1.17
C TYR A 10 9.05 22.91 2.03
N THR A 11 10.02 23.20 2.91
CA THR A 11 10.52 22.18 3.85
C THR A 11 9.43 21.72 4.82
N ALA A 12 8.64 22.64 5.37
CA ALA A 12 7.54 22.30 6.27
C ALA A 12 6.47 21.45 5.57
N ILE A 13 6.07 21.82 4.36
CA ILE A 13 5.11 21.05 3.55
C ILE A 13 5.69 19.66 3.22
N GLY A 14 6.96 19.59 2.80
CA GLY A 14 7.62 18.32 2.51
C GLY A 14 7.66 17.38 3.72
N THR A 15 8.06 17.89 4.88
CA THR A 15 8.07 17.13 6.13
C THR A 15 6.68 16.65 6.52
N PHE A 16 5.67 17.51 6.40
CA PHE A 16 4.27 17.13 6.66
C PHE A 16 3.80 16.01 5.72
N LEU A 17 4.11 16.08 4.43
CA LEU A 17 3.74 15.04 3.47
C LEU A 17 4.44 13.71 3.77
N ILE A 18 5.74 13.74 4.09
CA ILE A 18 6.48 12.53 4.48
C ILE A 18 5.83 11.90 5.72
N TYR A 19 5.50 12.73 6.71
CA TYR A 19 4.83 12.29 7.92
C TYR A 19 3.46 11.69 7.62
N LEU A 20 2.63 12.35 6.82
CA LEU A 20 1.31 11.88 6.42
C LEU A 20 1.38 10.53 5.69
N PHE A 21 2.30 10.39 4.74
CA PHE A 21 2.48 9.14 4.01
C PHE A 21 2.94 8.01 4.92
N GLY A 22 3.85 8.31 5.83
CA GLY A 22 4.29 7.34 6.82
C GLY A 22 3.21 6.95 7.82
N TYR A 23 2.40 7.90 8.26
CA TYR A 23 1.23 7.64 9.09
C TYR A 23 0.28 6.67 8.38
N LEU A 24 -0.09 6.96 7.13
CA LEU A 24 -0.98 6.10 6.36
C LEU A 24 -0.36 4.70 6.16
N ALA A 25 0.90 4.63 5.71
CA ALA A 25 1.56 3.36 5.46
C ALA A 25 1.67 2.49 6.73
N LEU A 26 2.23 3.05 7.80
CA LEU A 26 2.51 2.30 9.03
C LEU A 26 1.25 1.98 9.81
N ARG A 27 0.30 2.92 9.88
CA ARG A 27 -0.96 2.71 10.59
C ARG A 27 -1.76 1.57 10.00
N PHE A 28 -1.91 1.53 8.68
CA PHE A 28 -2.63 0.46 8.01
C PHE A 28 -1.85 -0.87 8.03
N HIS A 29 -0.51 -0.83 7.98
CA HIS A 29 0.31 -2.02 8.19
C HIS A 29 0.07 -2.66 9.57
N LEU A 30 0.07 -1.85 10.63
CA LEU A 30 -0.20 -2.33 11.99
C LEU A 30 -1.64 -2.78 12.18
N THR A 31 -2.60 -2.08 11.57
CA THR A 31 -4.01 -2.51 11.57
C THR A 31 -4.15 -3.88 10.91
N ALA A 32 -3.46 -4.12 9.79
CA ALA A 32 -3.44 -5.42 9.13
C ALA A 32 -2.84 -6.53 10.02
N LEU A 33 -1.92 -6.20 10.91
CA LEU A 33 -1.37 -7.10 11.94
C LEU A 33 -2.27 -7.23 13.18
N GLY A 34 -3.39 -6.50 13.25
CA GLY A 34 -4.25 -6.48 14.43
C GLY A 34 -3.73 -5.62 15.58
N ILE A 35 -2.74 -4.75 15.33
CA ILE A 35 -2.09 -3.89 16.33
C ILE A 35 -2.65 -2.47 16.19
N VAL A 36 -3.76 -2.18 16.85
CA VAL A 36 -4.52 -0.93 16.59
C VAL A 36 -4.10 0.24 17.49
N THR A 37 -3.48 0.01 18.65
CA THR A 37 -3.48 0.99 19.75
C THR A 37 -2.12 1.57 20.14
N GLU A 38 -1.01 1.12 19.56
CA GLU A 38 0.31 1.40 20.14
C GLU A 38 1.01 2.68 19.65
N LEU A 39 0.55 3.26 18.54
CA LEU A 39 1.19 4.46 18.01
C LEU A 39 0.42 5.72 18.41
N GLY A 40 1.09 6.62 19.08
CA GLY A 40 0.59 7.98 19.34
C GLY A 40 0.37 8.75 18.04
N VAL A 41 -0.41 9.84 18.10
CA VAL A 41 -0.63 10.70 16.94
C VAL A 41 0.67 11.32 16.45
N PHE A 42 1.63 11.57 17.35
CA PHE A 42 2.95 12.10 17.06
C PHE A 42 4.00 11.04 17.40
N ASP A 43 4.40 10.25 16.40
CA ASP A 43 5.45 9.24 16.51
C ASP A 43 6.46 9.46 15.37
N ASP A 44 7.74 9.53 15.69
CA ASP A 44 8.82 9.71 14.72
C ASP A 44 8.97 8.53 13.76
N ARG A 45 8.47 7.35 14.13
CA ARG A 45 8.39 6.17 13.27
C ARG A 45 7.59 6.44 12.00
N TYR A 46 6.61 7.34 12.04
CA TYR A 46 5.87 7.76 10.84
C TYR A 46 6.78 8.48 9.85
N LEU A 47 7.71 9.30 10.33
CA LEU A 47 8.66 9.96 9.45
C LEU A 47 9.56 8.96 8.74
N PHE A 48 10.06 7.95 9.47
CA PHE A 48 10.87 6.87 8.89
C PHE A 48 10.07 6.00 7.91
N ALA A 49 8.83 5.66 8.21
CA ALA A 49 7.96 4.92 7.31
C ALA A 49 7.67 5.69 6.03
N GLY A 50 7.41 7.00 6.14
CA GLY A 50 7.23 7.89 4.99
C GLY A 50 8.48 8.04 4.15
N ALA A 51 9.64 8.16 4.78
CA ALA A 51 10.92 8.17 4.07
C ALA A 51 11.16 6.85 3.32
N LYS A 52 10.92 5.69 3.96
CA LYS A 52 10.98 4.37 3.29
C LYS A 52 10.05 4.28 2.08
N PHE A 53 8.82 4.76 2.21
CA PHE A 53 7.86 4.82 1.11
C PHE A 53 8.40 5.66 -0.05
N LEU A 54 8.92 6.86 0.21
CA LEU A 54 9.46 7.73 -0.84
C LEU A 54 10.72 7.16 -1.50
N VAL A 55 11.61 6.54 -0.72
CA VAL A 55 12.79 5.85 -1.26
C VAL A 55 12.38 4.68 -2.14
N PHE A 56 11.42 3.87 -1.69
CA PHE A 56 10.84 2.80 -2.50
C PHE A 56 10.27 3.35 -3.80
N LEU A 57 9.42 4.37 -3.73
CA LEU A 57 8.82 4.99 -4.91
C LEU A 57 9.89 5.53 -5.88
N ALA A 58 10.91 6.22 -5.35
CA ALA A 58 12.01 6.76 -6.15
C ALA A 58 12.86 5.66 -6.79
N ALA A 59 13.09 4.53 -6.11
CA ALA A 59 13.83 3.40 -6.65
C ALA A 59 13.06 2.68 -7.77
N GLU A 60 11.74 2.66 -7.69
CA GLU A 60 10.90 1.96 -8.65
C GLU A 60 10.47 2.84 -9.85
N LEU A 61 10.54 4.17 -9.73
CA LEU A 61 10.25 5.08 -10.85
C LEU A 61 11.09 4.81 -12.10
N PRO A 62 12.43 4.56 -12.02
CA PRO A 62 13.23 4.17 -13.18
C PRO A 62 12.75 2.87 -13.82
N VAL A 63 12.36 1.87 -13.03
CA VAL A 63 11.84 0.59 -13.54
C VAL A 63 10.53 0.83 -14.30
N LEU A 64 9.63 1.63 -13.74
CA LEU A 64 8.39 2.03 -14.41
C LEU A 64 8.67 2.79 -15.72
N ALA A 65 9.68 3.66 -15.74
CA ALA A 65 10.06 4.38 -16.95
C ALA A 65 10.63 3.44 -18.02
N ILE A 66 11.52 2.51 -17.63
CA ILE A 66 12.13 1.53 -18.54
C ILE A 66 11.07 0.62 -19.16
N VAL A 67 10.05 0.21 -18.42
CA VAL A 67 8.98 -0.65 -18.93
C VAL A 67 7.89 0.16 -19.59
N GLY A 68 7.48 1.26 -18.98
CA GLY A 68 6.36 2.10 -19.44
C GLY A 68 6.67 2.85 -20.74
N LEU A 69 7.91 3.34 -20.90
CA LEU A 69 8.29 4.09 -22.11
C LEU A 69 8.21 3.24 -23.39
N PRO A 70 8.80 2.04 -23.46
CA PRO A 70 8.64 1.15 -24.63
C PRO A 70 7.20 0.78 -24.90
N LEU A 71 6.40 0.51 -23.86
CA LEU A 71 4.98 0.22 -24.01
C LEU A 71 4.20 1.41 -24.56
N ALA A 72 4.48 2.62 -24.08
CA ALA A 72 3.88 3.85 -24.58
C ALA A 72 4.26 4.13 -26.04
N LEU A 73 5.53 3.90 -26.39
CA LEU A 73 6.02 4.03 -27.77
C LEU A 73 5.37 2.98 -28.70
N LEU A 74 5.28 1.72 -28.23
CA LEU A 74 4.62 0.65 -28.96
C LEU A 74 3.12 0.96 -29.15
N ALA A 75 2.44 1.38 -28.11
CA ALA A 75 1.04 1.81 -28.17
C ALA A 75 0.86 2.98 -29.15
N GLY A 76 1.76 3.98 -29.10
CA GLY A 76 1.78 5.09 -30.06
C GLY A 76 2.05 4.65 -31.49
N PHE A 77 2.94 3.68 -31.69
CA PHE A 77 3.22 3.10 -32.99
C PHE A 77 2.02 2.32 -33.55
N VAL A 78 1.45 1.44 -32.75
CA VAL A 78 0.24 0.67 -33.09
C VAL A 78 -0.92 1.61 -33.40
N TRP A 79 -1.10 2.64 -32.55
CA TRP A 79 -2.09 3.67 -32.76
C TRP A 79 -1.94 4.33 -34.14
N ARG A 80 -0.73 4.73 -34.52
CA ARG A 80 -0.46 5.35 -35.84
C ARG A 80 -0.73 4.39 -37.00
N ARG A 81 -0.59 3.09 -36.81
CA ARG A 81 -0.80 2.05 -37.84
C ARG A 81 -2.27 1.65 -38.01
N LEU A 82 -3.14 1.99 -37.07
CA LEU A 82 -4.56 1.62 -37.08
C LEU A 82 -5.47 2.85 -37.31
N PRO A 83 -5.43 3.49 -38.52
CA PRO A 83 -6.20 4.72 -38.79
C PRO A 83 -7.71 4.52 -38.66
N ARG A 84 -8.21 3.27 -38.83
CA ARG A 84 -9.64 2.96 -38.68
C ARG A 84 -10.15 3.14 -37.25
N LEU A 85 -9.27 3.00 -36.23
CA LEU A 85 -9.61 3.21 -34.82
C LEU A 85 -9.47 4.69 -34.39
N HIS A 86 -8.74 5.49 -35.16
CA HIS A 86 -8.47 6.89 -34.79
C HIS A 86 -9.72 7.76 -34.78
N LYS A 87 -10.58 7.61 -35.77
CA LYS A 87 -11.77 8.48 -35.91
C LYS A 87 -12.75 8.35 -34.73
N PRO A 88 -13.20 7.14 -34.37
CA PRO A 88 -14.11 6.98 -33.24
C PRO A 88 -13.43 7.28 -31.91
N ALA A 89 -12.18 6.85 -31.69
CA ALA A 89 -11.45 7.12 -30.46
C ALA A 89 -11.13 8.60 -30.28
N ALA A 90 -10.69 9.30 -31.34
CA ALA A 90 -10.45 10.75 -31.27
C ALA A 90 -11.74 11.54 -30.99
N ALA A 91 -12.88 11.08 -31.48
CA ALA A 91 -14.18 11.69 -31.13
C ALA A 91 -14.54 11.47 -29.65
N LEU A 92 -14.27 10.25 -29.13
CA LEU A 92 -14.46 9.92 -27.72
C LEU A 92 -13.62 10.83 -26.80
N PHE A 93 -12.33 10.98 -27.10
CA PHE A 93 -11.41 11.80 -26.32
C PHE A 93 -11.59 13.32 -26.50
N ARG A 94 -12.45 13.77 -27.41
CA ARG A 94 -12.85 15.19 -27.53
C ARG A 94 -13.94 15.61 -26.54
N SER A 95 -14.68 14.68 -25.99
CA SER A 95 -15.73 14.98 -25.04
C SER A 95 -15.17 15.07 -23.61
N PRO A 96 -15.26 16.23 -22.93
CA PRO A 96 -14.81 16.37 -21.55
C PRO A 96 -15.55 15.44 -20.59
N ALA A 97 -16.83 15.20 -20.84
CA ALA A 97 -17.64 14.31 -20.01
C ALA A 97 -17.12 12.86 -20.07
N ILE A 98 -16.78 12.36 -21.25
CA ILE A 98 -16.25 10.98 -21.40
C ILE A 98 -14.92 10.84 -20.72
N LEU A 99 -13.99 11.79 -20.87
CA LEU A 99 -12.70 11.78 -20.19
C LEU A 99 -12.86 11.78 -18.68
N LEU A 100 -13.74 12.63 -18.14
CA LEU A 100 -13.99 12.70 -16.71
C LEU A 100 -14.65 11.42 -16.17
N TRP A 101 -15.60 10.83 -16.89
CA TRP A 101 -16.18 9.54 -16.56
C TRP A 101 -15.13 8.43 -16.56
N THR A 102 -14.24 8.41 -17.54
CA THR A 102 -13.12 7.44 -17.57
C THR A 102 -12.24 7.60 -16.33
N SER A 103 -11.91 8.84 -15.93
CA SER A 103 -11.16 9.10 -14.70
C SER A 103 -11.89 8.57 -13.46
N VAL A 104 -13.19 8.82 -13.34
CA VAL A 104 -14.02 8.33 -12.23
C VAL A 104 -14.02 6.80 -12.17
N ILE A 105 -14.24 6.15 -13.32
CA ILE A 105 -14.24 4.68 -13.41
C ILE A 105 -12.88 4.11 -13.01
N LEU A 106 -11.78 4.69 -13.51
CA LEU A 106 -10.42 4.26 -13.14
C LEU A 106 -10.15 4.45 -11.65
N ALA A 107 -10.54 5.60 -11.08
CA ALA A 107 -10.38 5.86 -9.67
C ALA A 107 -11.16 4.86 -8.80
N VAL A 108 -12.42 4.58 -9.15
CA VAL A 108 -13.24 3.57 -8.46
C VAL A 108 -12.61 2.19 -8.59
N ALA A 109 -12.16 1.79 -9.79
CA ALA A 109 -11.51 0.51 -10.00
C ALA A 109 -10.23 0.34 -9.15
N VAL A 110 -9.43 1.40 -8.99
CA VAL A 110 -8.25 1.38 -8.11
C VAL A 110 -8.65 1.26 -6.65
N ILE A 111 -9.67 2.02 -6.22
CA ILE A 111 -10.16 1.95 -4.84
C ILE A 111 -10.64 0.54 -4.53
N GLU A 112 -11.45 -0.06 -5.39
CA GLU A 112 -11.94 -1.44 -5.23
C GLU A 112 -10.80 -2.46 -5.21
N LEU A 113 -9.85 -2.35 -6.15
CA LEU A 113 -8.68 -3.23 -6.19
C LEU A 113 -7.88 -3.16 -4.89
N TRP A 114 -7.63 -1.96 -4.41
CA TRP A 114 -6.82 -1.76 -3.22
C TRP A 114 -7.55 -2.11 -1.93
N MET A 115 -8.83 -1.80 -1.83
CA MET A 115 -9.64 -2.23 -0.69
C MET A 115 -9.75 -3.75 -0.64
N SER A 116 -9.93 -4.42 -1.77
CA SER A 116 -9.93 -5.89 -1.86
C SER A 116 -8.60 -6.51 -1.43
N ALA A 117 -7.47 -5.82 -1.62
CA ALA A 117 -6.17 -6.26 -1.13
C ALA A 117 -6.00 -6.06 0.38
N CYS A 118 -6.61 -5.02 0.96
CA CYS A 118 -6.52 -4.71 2.39
C CYS A 118 -7.45 -5.58 3.26
N LEU A 119 -8.69 -5.81 2.81
CA LEU A 119 -9.71 -6.54 3.57
C LEU A 119 -9.28 -7.94 4.04
N PRO A 120 -8.61 -8.78 3.23
CA PRO A 120 -8.15 -10.09 3.70
C PRO A 120 -7.13 -10.03 4.83
N LEU A 121 -6.38 -8.95 4.92
CA LEU A 121 -5.36 -8.76 5.96
C LEU A 121 -5.97 -8.25 7.26
N GLU A 122 -6.96 -7.37 7.20
CA GLU A 122 -7.74 -6.94 8.38
C GLU A 122 -8.48 -8.11 9.03
N ASN A 123 -8.90 -9.07 8.22
CA ASN A 123 -9.61 -10.26 8.66
C ASN A 123 -8.67 -11.47 8.82
N LEU A 124 -7.35 -11.29 8.95
CA LEU A 124 -6.48 -12.40 9.30
C LEU A 124 -7.03 -13.04 10.58
N PRO A 125 -7.93 -14.04 10.51
CA PRO A 125 -8.40 -14.69 11.70
C PRO A 125 -7.25 -15.53 12.19
N LEU A 126 -6.84 -15.21 13.34
CA LEU A 126 -5.89 -16.01 14.07
C LEU A 126 -6.48 -17.39 14.40
N SER A 127 -7.75 -17.58 14.14
CA SER A 127 -8.50 -18.80 14.36
C SER A 127 -9.47 -19.10 13.21
N GLY A 128 -9.10 -19.97 12.31
CA GLY A 128 -10.00 -20.51 11.29
C GLY A 128 -9.34 -20.83 9.95
N PRO A 129 -9.95 -21.70 9.13
CA PRO A 129 -9.50 -21.94 7.77
C PRO A 129 -9.80 -20.68 6.96
N PHE A 130 -8.77 -20.00 6.54
CA PHE A 130 -8.87 -18.94 5.57
C PHE A 130 -9.23 -19.55 4.22
N GLY A 131 -10.35 -19.14 3.64
CA GLY A 131 -10.56 -19.22 2.21
C GLY A 131 -9.98 -17.94 1.61
N PRO A 132 -8.73 -17.92 1.16
CA PRO A 132 -8.19 -16.72 0.57
C PRO A 132 -8.90 -16.45 -0.74
N GLY A 133 -9.37 -15.20 -0.90
CA GLY A 133 -9.72 -14.73 -2.23
C GLY A 133 -8.50 -14.81 -3.15
N TRP A 134 -8.72 -14.89 -4.46
CA TRP A 134 -7.64 -15.01 -5.46
C TRP A 134 -6.52 -13.97 -5.30
N LEU A 135 -6.88 -12.78 -4.81
CA LEU A 135 -5.93 -11.69 -4.56
C LEU A 135 -5.00 -11.99 -3.40
N PHE A 136 -5.53 -12.65 -2.35
CA PHE A 136 -4.76 -13.07 -1.21
C PHE A 136 -3.81 -14.22 -1.56
N GLU A 137 -4.23 -15.16 -2.41
CA GLU A 137 -3.36 -16.19 -2.99
C GLU A 137 -2.20 -15.57 -3.78
N LEU A 138 -2.49 -14.53 -4.53
CA LEU A 138 -1.52 -13.74 -5.29
C LEU A 138 -0.51 -13.05 -4.38
N LEU A 139 -0.96 -12.44 -3.28
CA LEU A 139 -0.12 -11.76 -2.30
C LEU A 139 0.72 -12.76 -1.49
N ARG A 140 0.14 -13.91 -1.15
CA ARG A 140 0.79 -15.00 -0.43
C ARG A 140 2.00 -15.54 -1.16
N ASN A 141 1.90 -15.66 -2.46
CA ASN A 141 2.84 -16.46 -3.24
C ASN A 141 4.13 -15.75 -3.60
N ARG A 142 4.39 -14.50 -3.31
CA ARG A 142 5.75 -13.91 -3.40
C ARG A 142 5.78 -12.38 -3.51
N GLU A 143 6.85 -11.80 -2.99
CA GLU A 143 7.23 -10.40 -3.16
C GLU A 143 7.10 -9.83 -4.60
N PRO A 144 7.44 -10.57 -5.71
CA PRO A 144 7.29 -10.02 -7.06
C PRO A 144 5.87 -9.66 -7.43
N MET A 145 4.88 -10.45 -6.95
CA MET A 145 3.49 -10.26 -7.33
C MET A 145 2.84 -9.09 -6.59
N SER A 146 3.14 -8.94 -5.31
CA SER A 146 2.67 -7.78 -4.53
C SER A 146 3.19 -6.46 -5.10
N ARG A 147 4.45 -6.42 -5.52
CA ARG A 147 5.03 -5.27 -6.21
C ARG A 147 4.33 -5.01 -7.55
N THR A 148 4.09 -6.06 -8.35
CA THR A 148 3.39 -5.92 -9.64
C THR A 148 1.99 -5.34 -9.46
N LEU A 149 1.21 -5.84 -8.49
CA LEU A 149 -0.12 -5.31 -8.18
C LEU A 149 -0.06 -3.85 -7.71
N PHE A 150 0.91 -3.53 -6.86
CA PHE A 150 1.14 -2.15 -6.43
C PHE A 150 1.40 -1.23 -7.63
N PHE A 151 2.23 -1.65 -8.59
CA PHE A 151 2.55 -0.86 -9.79
C PHE A 151 1.39 -0.73 -10.75
N ILE A 152 0.63 -1.80 -10.97
CA ILE A 152 -0.60 -1.72 -11.77
C ILE A 152 -1.55 -0.71 -11.15
N GLY A 153 -1.77 -0.78 -9.82
CA GLY A 153 -2.58 0.18 -9.10
C GLY A 153 -2.04 1.61 -9.20
N LEU A 154 -0.72 1.80 -9.10
CA LEU A 154 -0.08 3.10 -9.24
C LEU A 154 -0.24 3.68 -10.65
N LEU A 155 -0.10 2.88 -11.71
CA LEU A 155 -0.33 3.32 -13.08
C LEU A 155 -1.77 3.75 -13.34
N ILE A 156 -2.73 2.98 -12.82
CA ILE A 156 -4.15 3.33 -12.94
C ILE A 156 -4.46 4.60 -12.12
N CYS A 157 -3.88 4.74 -10.92
CA CYS A 157 -3.99 5.95 -10.10
C CYS A 157 -3.41 7.16 -10.84
N ALA A 158 -2.23 7.03 -11.44
CA ALA A 158 -1.62 8.10 -12.23
C ALA A 158 -2.52 8.51 -13.41
N ALA A 159 -3.11 7.55 -14.11
CA ALA A 159 -4.07 7.83 -15.17
C ALA A 159 -5.31 8.55 -14.65
N ALA A 160 -5.90 8.10 -13.52
CA ALA A 160 -7.06 8.72 -12.89
C ALA A 160 -6.78 10.17 -12.46
N VAL A 161 -5.55 10.48 -12.01
CA VAL A 161 -5.13 11.84 -11.64
C VAL A 161 -4.84 12.71 -12.86
N CYS A 162 -4.14 12.17 -13.87
CA CYS A 162 -3.72 12.93 -15.04
C CYS A 162 -4.90 13.31 -15.97
N ILE A 163 -5.91 12.44 -16.09
CA ILE A 163 -7.05 12.69 -16.98
C ILE A 163 -7.83 13.96 -16.62
N PRO A 164 -8.22 14.23 -15.37
CA PRO A 164 -8.90 15.49 -15.01
C PRO A 164 -8.05 16.72 -15.29
N VAL A 165 -6.74 16.66 -15.02
CA VAL A 165 -5.81 17.76 -15.29
C VAL A 165 -5.74 18.05 -16.78
N LEU A 166 -5.62 17.01 -17.62
CA LEU A 166 -5.63 17.16 -19.07
C LEU A 166 -6.99 17.68 -19.60
N ALA A 167 -8.09 17.19 -19.04
CA ALA A 167 -9.42 17.67 -19.40
C ALA A 167 -9.58 19.17 -19.07
N ALA A 168 -9.14 19.59 -17.88
CA ALA A 168 -9.22 20.99 -17.48
C ALA A 168 -8.36 21.92 -18.34
N SER A 169 -7.18 21.46 -18.79
CA SER A 169 -6.24 22.26 -19.56
C SER A 169 -6.63 22.42 -21.05
N ARG A 170 -7.44 21.50 -21.58
CA ARG A 170 -7.71 21.43 -23.03
C ARG A 170 -9.17 21.65 -23.42
N LEU A 171 -10.10 21.54 -22.49
CA LEU A 171 -11.52 21.50 -22.80
C LEU A 171 -12.29 22.58 -22.00
N PRO A 172 -13.29 23.23 -22.61
CA PRO A 172 -14.11 24.19 -21.89
C PRO A 172 -15.06 23.46 -20.93
N LEU A 173 -14.84 23.64 -19.62
CA LEU A 173 -15.73 23.14 -18.57
C LEU A 173 -16.93 24.09 -18.40
N SER A 174 -17.74 24.29 -19.47
CA SER A 174 -18.75 25.33 -19.49
C SER A 174 -20.05 24.96 -18.80
N SER A 175 -20.48 23.70 -18.86
CA SER A 175 -21.76 23.27 -18.29
C SER A 175 -21.67 22.90 -16.81
N ARG A 176 -22.72 23.15 -16.03
CA ARG A 176 -22.80 22.78 -14.61
C ARG A 176 -22.56 21.31 -14.36
N PRO A 177 -23.14 20.34 -15.11
CA PRO A 177 -22.89 18.91 -14.87
C PRO A 177 -21.44 18.51 -15.13
N VAL A 178 -20.77 19.10 -16.12
CA VAL A 178 -19.34 18.82 -16.39
C VAL A 178 -18.45 19.34 -15.27
N LYS A 179 -18.77 20.50 -14.69
CA LYS A 179 -18.05 21.03 -13.51
C LYS A 179 -18.22 20.13 -12.28
N ALA A 180 -19.44 19.65 -12.04
CA ALA A 180 -19.71 18.71 -10.94
C ALA A 180 -18.95 17.40 -11.14
N LEU A 181 -18.95 16.84 -12.34
CA LEU A 181 -18.20 15.64 -12.68
C LEU A 181 -16.68 15.84 -12.54
N PHE A 182 -16.17 17.01 -12.93
CA PHE A 182 -14.77 17.37 -12.70
C PHE A 182 -14.42 17.41 -11.20
N GLY A 183 -15.28 18.03 -10.39
CA GLY A 183 -15.11 18.03 -8.93
C GLY A 183 -15.07 16.61 -8.35
N ALA A 184 -15.99 15.75 -8.77
CA ALA A 184 -16.00 14.35 -8.36
C ALA A 184 -14.73 13.60 -8.79
N ALA A 185 -14.28 13.80 -10.04
CA ALA A 185 -13.04 13.18 -10.53
C ALA A 185 -11.82 13.64 -9.74
N VAL A 186 -11.73 14.92 -9.38
CA VAL A 186 -10.62 15.46 -8.56
C VAL A 186 -10.63 14.88 -7.15
N ILE A 187 -11.81 14.80 -6.52
CA ILE A 187 -11.94 14.21 -5.17
C ILE A 187 -11.52 12.74 -5.19
N LEU A 188 -12.02 11.95 -6.13
CA LEU A 188 -11.67 10.54 -6.25
C LEU A 188 -10.18 10.34 -6.58
N ALA A 189 -9.61 11.17 -7.44
CA ALA A 189 -8.18 11.17 -7.73
C ALA A 189 -7.35 11.49 -6.46
N GLY A 190 -7.80 12.42 -5.62
CA GLY A 190 -7.20 12.70 -4.33
C GLY A 190 -7.26 11.50 -3.37
N ILE A 191 -8.39 10.83 -3.30
CA ILE A 191 -8.55 9.61 -2.50
C ILE A 191 -7.61 8.51 -2.99
N THR A 192 -7.55 8.26 -4.31
CA THR A 192 -6.64 7.24 -4.85
C THR A 192 -5.18 7.57 -4.56
N ALA A 193 -4.79 8.84 -4.62
CA ALA A 193 -3.43 9.27 -4.28
C ALA A 193 -3.09 9.01 -2.81
N LEU A 194 -4.04 9.22 -1.89
CA LEU A 194 -3.87 8.92 -0.45
C LEU A 194 -3.85 7.41 -0.16
N LEU A 195 -4.46 6.60 -1.01
CA LEU A 195 -4.41 5.15 -0.88
C LEU A 195 -3.06 4.55 -1.33
N VAL A 196 -2.23 5.27 -2.07
CA VAL A 196 -0.89 4.77 -2.48
C VAL A 196 -0.02 4.39 -1.28
N PRO A 197 0.22 5.27 -0.29
CA PRO A 197 0.99 4.91 0.90
C PRO A 197 0.29 3.84 1.76
N VAL A 198 -1.04 3.80 1.82
CA VAL A 198 -1.78 2.74 2.49
C VAL A 198 -1.43 1.38 1.88
N ASN A 199 -1.53 1.27 0.56
CA ASN A 199 -1.20 0.03 -0.15
C ASN A 199 0.27 -0.35 -0.05
N PHE A 200 1.18 0.62 -0.04
CA PHE A 200 2.57 0.35 0.27
C PHE A 200 2.71 -0.33 1.65
N GLY A 201 2.03 0.21 2.67
CA GLY A 201 2.05 -0.36 4.01
C GLY A 201 1.49 -1.78 4.08
N VAL A 202 0.36 -2.03 3.41
CA VAL A 202 -0.35 -3.31 3.48
C VAL A 202 0.24 -4.37 2.55
N VAL A 203 0.67 -3.98 1.34
CA VAL A 203 1.05 -4.94 0.28
C VAL A 203 2.55 -5.09 0.13
N VAL A 204 3.32 -3.99 0.31
CA VAL A 204 4.75 -3.96 -0.01
C VAL A 204 5.63 -4.06 1.23
N MET A 205 5.22 -3.48 2.36
CA MET A 205 6.01 -3.58 3.59
C MET A 205 6.14 -5.04 4.03
N PRO A 206 7.36 -5.48 4.40
CA PRO A 206 7.58 -6.86 4.78
C PRO A 206 6.91 -7.18 6.11
N TYR A 207 6.26 -8.33 6.17
CA TYR A 207 5.71 -8.93 7.38
C TYR A 207 6.72 -9.91 7.99
N SER A 208 7.92 -9.40 8.31
CA SER A 208 8.96 -10.20 8.95
C SER A 208 8.80 -10.19 10.47
N MET A 209 8.91 -11.36 11.08
CA MET A 209 8.80 -11.57 12.51
C MET A 209 10.09 -12.18 13.06
N GLY A 210 10.54 -11.69 14.21
CA GLY A 210 11.68 -12.28 14.90
C GLY A 210 11.26 -13.48 15.74
N ARG A 211 11.82 -14.68 15.50
CA ARG A 211 11.58 -15.86 16.37
C ARG A 211 12.18 -15.65 17.74
N VAL A 212 11.38 -15.84 18.78
CA VAL A 212 11.80 -15.62 20.17
C VAL A 212 11.66 -16.88 21.03
N ALA A 213 12.54 -17.00 22.04
CA ALA A 213 12.53 -18.10 23.00
C ALA A 213 11.73 -17.78 24.27
N ALA A 214 11.37 -16.52 24.48
CA ALA A 214 10.63 -16.08 25.65
C ALA A 214 9.66 -14.95 25.33
N LEU A 215 8.54 -14.89 26.05
CA LEU A 215 7.57 -13.80 26.08
C LEU A 215 7.84 -12.97 27.34
N GLY A 216 8.56 -11.89 27.22
CA GLY A 216 9.05 -11.19 28.40
C GLY A 216 9.96 -12.06 29.25
N LYS A 217 9.63 -12.24 30.54
CA LYS A 217 10.36 -13.12 31.48
C LYS A 217 9.93 -14.58 31.43
N THR A 218 8.87 -14.89 30.71
CA THR A 218 8.31 -16.23 30.64
C THR A 218 8.86 -16.96 29.43
N PRO A 219 9.57 -18.08 29.60
CA PRO A 219 10.03 -18.87 28.47
C PRO A 219 8.83 -19.44 27.69
N VAL A 220 8.99 -19.54 26.38
CA VAL A 220 7.99 -20.17 25.52
C VAL A 220 7.93 -21.65 25.85
N PRO A 221 6.77 -22.22 26.22
CA PRO A 221 6.65 -23.62 26.59
C PRO A 221 7.07 -24.55 25.44
N ALA A 222 7.56 -25.72 25.77
CA ALA A 222 7.91 -26.73 24.80
C ALA A 222 6.69 -27.09 23.91
N GLY A 223 6.91 -27.13 22.60
CA GLY A 223 5.83 -27.36 21.61
C GLY A 223 5.05 -26.13 21.18
N GLN A 224 5.38 -24.97 21.73
CA GLN A 224 4.87 -23.69 21.25
C GLN A 224 5.94 -22.94 20.48
N ARG A 225 5.49 -22.03 19.59
CA ARG A 225 6.36 -21.13 18.85
C ARG A 225 5.89 -19.71 19.06
N ALA A 226 6.84 -18.79 19.20
CA ALA A 226 6.54 -17.38 19.36
C ALA A 226 7.44 -16.52 18.49
N TRP A 227 6.88 -15.46 17.99
CA TRP A 227 7.57 -14.47 17.16
C TRP A 227 7.24 -13.07 17.64
N LEU A 228 8.24 -12.20 17.64
CA LEU A 228 8.07 -10.79 17.87
C LEU A 228 7.49 -10.17 16.59
N LEU A 229 6.26 -9.69 16.66
CA LEU A 229 5.57 -8.97 15.58
C LEU A 229 5.94 -7.50 15.57
N TRP A 230 5.91 -6.89 16.75
CA TRP A 230 6.06 -5.46 16.89
C TRP A 230 6.70 -5.08 18.22
N GLU A 231 7.65 -4.16 18.15
CA GLU A 231 8.27 -3.53 19.30
C GLU A 231 7.66 -2.13 19.47
N GLY A 232 6.70 -2.00 20.37
CA GLY A 232 6.09 -0.75 20.77
C GLY A 232 6.88 -0.03 21.87
N LYS A 233 6.46 1.19 22.22
CA LYS A 233 7.05 1.96 23.31
C LYS A 233 6.70 1.38 24.67
N ASP A 234 5.43 1.02 24.84
CA ASP A 234 4.87 0.56 26.11
C ASP A 234 4.57 -0.94 26.12
N TRP A 235 4.41 -1.54 24.93
CA TRP A 235 4.03 -2.94 24.74
C TRP A 235 4.88 -3.59 23.66
N MET A 236 5.21 -4.86 23.88
CA MET A 236 5.74 -5.75 22.84
C MET A 236 4.67 -6.72 22.40
N THR A 237 4.44 -6.82 21.11
CA THR A 237 3.40 -7.68 20.55
C THR A 237 4.02 -8.90 19.88
N TYR A 238 3.54 -10.04 20.30
CA TYR A 238 4.01 -11.36 19.87
C TYR A 238 2.91 -12.10 19.13
N PHE A 239 3.29 -12.86 18.13
CA PHE A 239 2.49 -13.89 17.52
C PHE A 239 2.86 -15.22 18.14
N VAL A 240 1.88 -15.95 18.68
CA VAL A 240 2.11 -17.22 19.38
C VAL A 240 1.27 -18.32 18.72
N GLU A 241 1.93 -19.44 18.41
CA GLU A 241 1.31 -20.64 17.90
C GLU A 241 1.45 -21.75 18.94
N ALA A 242 0.31 -22.26 19.44
CA ALA A 242 0.26 -23.27 20.48
C ALA A 242 -0.83 -24.31 20.16
N GLY A 243 -0.47 -25.57 19.95
CA GLY A 243 -1.44 -26.64 19.71
C GLY A 243 -2.39 -26.40 18.55
N GLY A 244 -1.93 -25.74 17.47
CA GLY A 244 -2.74 -25.38 16.30
C GLY A 244 -3.62 -24.13 16.51
N ARG A 245 -3.56 -23.51 17.68
CA ARG A 245 -4.19 -22.23 17.96
C ARG A 245 -3.17 -21.10 17.75
N ARG A 246 -3.64 -20.00 17.21
CA ARG A 246 -2.85 -18.82 16.90
C ARG A 246 -3.43 -17.63 17.64
N GLN A 247 -2.58 -16.84 18.28
CA GLN A 247 -3.01 -15.68 19.05
C GLN A 247 -1.97 -14.57 19.02
N ILE A 248 -2.42 -13.34 19.14
CA ILE A 248 -1.56 -12.19 19.38
C ILE A 248 -1.58 -11.90 20.89
N VAL A 249 -0.38 -11.76 21.47
CA VAL A 249 -0.19 -11.48 22.89
C VAL A 249 0.65 -10.23 23.00
N SER A 250 0.16 -9.24 23.75
CA SER A 250 0.93 -8.03 24.06
C SER A 250 1.39 -8.08 25.52
N VAL A 251 2.69 -7.86 25.71
CA VAL A 251 3.36 -7.85 27.03
C VAL A 251 3.93 -6.46 27.28
N PRO A 252 3.75 -5.88 28.47
CA PRO A 252 4.34 -4.59 28.80
C PRO A 252 5.85 -4.58 28.64
N THR A 253 6.41 -3.57 27.99
CA THR A 253 7.86 -3.47 27.73
C THR A 253 8.67 -3.47 29.05
N LYS A 254 8.10 -2.95 30.14
CA LYS A 254 8.71 -2.92 31.46
C LYS A 254 8.96 -4.32 32.08
N GLU A 255 8.26 -5.34 31.58
CA GLU A 255 8.41 -6.73 32.03
C GLU A 255 9.48 -7.48 31.25
N ILE A 256 10.13 -6.82 30.29
CA ILE A 256 11.06 -7.44 29.36
C ILE A 256 12.48 -6.92 29.65
N ASP A 257 13.33 -7.80 30.18
CA ASP A 257 14.73 -7.46 30.45
C ASP A 257 15.61 -7.63 29.20
N LYS A 258 15.33 -8.65 28.38
CA LYS A 258 16.10 -8.99 27.19
C LYS A 258 15.25 -9.74 26.18
N ILE A 259 15.42 -9.44 24.91
CA ILE A 259 14.83 -10.19 23.81
C ILE A 259 15.96 -10.85 23.03
N GLU A 260 15.89 -12.16 22.93
CA GLU A 260 16.79 -12.93 22.06
C GLU A 260 16.01 -13.37 20.82
N VAL A 261 16.41 -12.83 19.68
CA VAL A 261 15.85 -13.21 18.38
C VAL A 261 16.79 -14.24 17.74
N SER A 262 16.31 -15.44 17.56
CA SER A 262 17.08 -16.56 17.01
C SER A 262 17.02 -16.66 15.48
N GLY A 263 16.14 -15.92 14.84
CA GLY A 263 15.94 -15.92 13.39
C GLY A 263 14.80 -15.01 12.99
N SER A 264 14.57 -14.88 11.69
CA SER A 264 13.46 -14.10 11.13
C SER A 264 12.65 -14.98 10.19
N ASP A 265 11.35 -15.01 10.39
CA ASP A 265 10.40 -15.73 9.54
C ASP A 265 9.42 -14.72 8.92
N SER A 266 8.88 -15.02 7.75
CA SER A 266 7.78 -14.27 7.19
C SER A 266 6.48 -14.70 7.86
N LEU A 267 5.62 -13.73 8.21
CA LEU A 267 4.29 -14.03 8.74
C LEU A 267 3.51 -14.95 7.80
N PHE A 268 3.62 -14.73 6.49
CA PHE A 268 2.92 -15.56 5.51
C PHE A 268 3.45 -16.99 5.45
N ASP A 269 4.75 -17.20 5.59
CA ASP A 269 5.34 -18.56 5.63
C ASP A 269 4.92 -19.31 6.89
N VAL A 270 4.75 -18.61 8.00
CA VAL A 270 4.26 -19.18 9.25
C VAL A 270 2.77 -19.49 9.19
N LEU A 271 1.95 -18.59 8.62
CA LEU A 271 0.50 -18.79 8.48
C LEU A 271 0.17 -19.88 7.46
N TYR A 272 0.96 -19.98 6.41
CA TYR A 272 0.75 -20.87 5.27
C TYR A 272 2.04 -21.61 4.94
N PRO A 273 2.47 -22.54 5.80
CA PRO A 273 3.64 -23.32 5.48
C PRO A 273 3.39 -23.98 4.14
N THR A 274 4.21 -23.63 3.14
CA THR A 274 4.25 -24.41 1.90
C THR A 274 4.50 -25.84 2.35
N VAL A 275 3.61 -26.75 2.05
CA VAL A 275 3.88 -28.17 2.14
C VAL A 275 4.99 -28.41 1.11
N SER A 276 6.21 -28.11 1.50
CA SER A 276 7.40 -28.56 0.78
C SER A 276 7.34 -30.08 0.89
N GLY A 277 6.81 -30.67 -0.18
CA GLY A 277 6.67 -32.09 -0.30
C GLY A 277 7.95 -32.76 0.11
N GLY A 278 7.81 -33.74 0.97
CA GLY A 278 8.92 -34.61 1.31
C GLY A 278 9.61 -35.07 0.03
N GLN A 279 10.85 -34.68 -0.10
CA GLN A 279 11.88 -35.40 -0.86
C GLN A 279 12.85 -35.99 0.14
#